data_1fc02a08eb56c45f15ef58862015e35f
#
_entry.id   1fc02a08eb56c45f15ef58862015e35f
#
_cell.length_a   1.000
_cell.length_b   1.000
_cell.length_c   1.000
_cell.angle_alpha   90.00
_cell.angle_beta   90.00
_cell.angle_gamma   90.00
#
_symmetry.space_group_name_H-M   'P 1'
#
loop_
_entity.id
_entity.type
_entity.pdbx_description
1 polymer ?
#
loop_
_entity_poly.entity_id
_entity_poly.type
_entity_poly.pdbx_seq_one_letter_code
_entity_poly.pdbx_strand_id
1 'polypeptide(L)' 'MDDFKYDYSPMEYLINEKVTGRKCERNREILKLRFLRGLTFEEIAEIMQMSDKQIGRIIHRYGDPLLIMLAKSR' A
#
# COMPACT_ATOMS: atom_id res chain seq x y z
N MET A 1 -23.72 8.70 -11.26
CA MET A 1 -23.45 8.35 -10.92
C MET A 1 -22.81 7.92 -10.45
N ASP A 2 -22.92 7.56 -10.05
CA ASP A 2 -22.51 6.98 -9.49
C ASP A 2 -21.71 6.44 -9.34
N ASP A 3 -21.54 6.52 -9.50
CA ASP A 3 -20.73 5.78 -9.47
C ASP A 3 -19.52 5.98 -9.04
N PHE A 4 -18.96 6.69 -8.60
CA PHE A 4 -17.90 6.92 -8.11
C PHE A 4 -17.52 6.15 -7.14
N LYS A 5 -18.04 5.85 -6.50
CA LYS A 5 -17.79 4.80 -5.60
C LYS A 5 -17.29 3.55 -6.25
N TYR A 6 -17.40 3.49 -7.49
CA TYR A 6 -16.83 2.38 -8.19
C TYR A 6 -15.34 2.38 -8.10
N ASP A 7 -14.78 3.57 -7.92
CA ASP A 7 -13.34 3.67 -7.83
C ASP A 7 -12.85 3.36 -6.45
N TYR A 8 -13.76 3.13 -5.55
CA TYR A 8 -13.37 2.81 -4.19
C TYR A 8 -12.64 1.49 -4.16
N SER A 9 -11.45 1.47 -3.56
CA SER A 9 -10.64 0.28 -3.42
C SER A 9 -10.57 -0.11 -1.96
N PRO A 10 -11.00 -1.32 -1.62
CA PRO A 10 -10.85 -1.77 -0.22
C PRO A 10 -9.42 -1.71 0.25
N MET A 11 -8.47 -2.02 -0.63
CA MET A 11 -7.06 -1.94 -0.25
C MET A 11 -6.66 -0.50 0.02
N GLU A 12 -7.10 0.44 -0.79
CA GLU A 12 -6.78 1.84 -0.56
C GLU A 12 -7.33 2.31 0.77
N TYR A 13 -8.56 1.93 1.08
CA TYR A 13 -9.17 2.28 2.35
C TYR A 13 -8.33 1.72 3.51
N LEU A 14 -7.94 0.46 3.40
CA LEU A 14 -7.16 -0.17 4.47
C LEU A 14 -5.80 0.51 4.64
N ILE A 15 -5.17 0.86 3.52
CA ILE A 15 -3.89 1.54 3.59
C ILE A 15 -4.04 2.85 4.36
N ASN A 16 -5.06 3.63 4.02
CA ASN A 16 -5.26 4.92 4.66
C ASN A 16 -5.65 4.79 6.13
N GLU A 17 -6.39 3.74 6.47
CA GLU A 17 -6.89 3.58 7.84
C GLU A 17 -5.88 2.90 8.76
N LYS A 18 -5.15 1.93 8.26
CA LYS A 18 -4.33 1.08 9.12
C LYS A 18 -2.87 1.46 9.15
N VAL A 19 -2.38 2.13 8.12
CA VAL A 19 -0.98 2.52 8.10
C VAL A 19 -0.87 3.89 8.76
N THR A 20 -0.47 3.88 10.03
CA THR A 20 -0.43 5.11 10.84
C THR A 20 0.95 5.22 11.47
N GLY A 21 1.13 6.30 12.23
CA GLY A 21 2.37 6.50 12.95
C GLY A 21 3.36 7.34 12.17
N ARG A 22 4.62 7.26 12.57
CA ARG A 22 5.67 8.05 11.93
C ARG A 22 5.86 7.59 10.50
N LYS A 23 6.05 8.57 9.62
CA LYS A 23 6.29 8.31 8.21
C LYS A 23 5.15 7.55 7.55
N CYS A 24 3.95 7.69 8.10
CA CYS A 24 2.82 6.96 7.55
C CYS A 24 2.53 7.41 6.12
N GLU A 25 2.73 8.68 5.80
CA GLU A 25 2.48 9.14 4.44
C GLU A 25 3.42 8.45 3.45
N ARG A 26 4.69 8.34 3.83
CA ARG A 26 5.67 7.64 2.98
C ARG A 26 5.27 6.18 2.81
N ASN A 27 4.92 5.54 3.91
CA ASN A 27 4.59 4.12 3.88
C ASN A 27 3.31 3.87 3.08
N ARG A 28 2.33 4.75 3.23
CA ARG A 28 1.10 4.62 2.45
C ARG A 28 1.38 4.73 0.97
N GLU A 29 2.24 5.66 0.59
CA GLU A 29 2.57 5.84 -0.81
C GLU A 29 3.23 4.59 -1.37
N ILE A 30 4.16 4.01 -0.62
CA ILE A 30 4.83 2.79 -1.06
C ILE A 30 3.82 1.67 -1.28
N LEU A 31 2.90 1.51 -0.34
CA LEU A 31 1.90 0.45 -0.46
C LEU A 31 0.95 0.70 -1.63
N LYS A 32 0.59 1.95 -1.86
CA LYS A 32 -0.28 2.26 -2.98
C LYS A 32 0.43 1.99 -4.31
N LEU A 33 1.70 2.34 -4.41
CA LEU A 33 2.45 2.04 -5.62
C LEU A 33 2.50 0.56 -5.88
N ARG A 34 2.62 -0.23 -4.83
CA ARG A 34 2.69 -1.69 -4.98
C ARG A 34 1.33 -2.31 -5.27
N PHE A 35 0.34 -2.00 -4.45
CA PHE A 35 -0.91 -2.73 -4.48
C PHE A 35 -1.95 -2.12 -5.41
N LEU A 36 -1.89 -0.83 -5.65
CA LEU A 36 -2.84 -0.18 -6.54
C LEU A 36 -2.29 0.03 -7.93
N ARG A 37 -0.98 0.25 -8.04
CA ARG A 37 -0.36 0.52 -9.32
C ARG A 37 0.42 -0.68 -9.85
N GLY A 38 0.70 -1.66 -9.03
CA GLY A 38 1.36 -2.89 -9.47
C GLY A 38 2.83 -2.76 -9.79
N LEU A 39 3.50 -1.77 -9.22
CA LEU A 39 4.91 -1.57 -9.50
C LEU A 39 5.78 -2.58 -8.78
N THR A 40 6.94 -2.86 -9.36
CA THR A 40 7.90 -3.74 -8.72
C THR A 40 8.61 -3.03 -7.58
N PHE A 41 9.25 -3.82 -6.71
CA PHE A 41 10.03 -3.24 -5.61
C PHE A 41 11.09 -2.30 -6.16
N GLU A 42 11.74 -2.67 -7.26
CA GLU A 42 12.78 -1.84 -7.83
C GLU A 42 12.23 -0.51 -8.35
N GLU A 43 11.07 -0.56 -8.99
CA GLU A 43 10.45 0.66 -9.47
C GLU A 43 10.07 1.59 -8.33
N ILE A 44 9.52 1.02 -7.28
CA ILE A 44 9.14 1.81 -6.11
C ILE A 44 10.37 2.38 -5.43
N ALA A 45 11.43 1.57 -5.32
CA ALA A 45 12.66 2.04 -4.71
C ALA A 45 13.22 3.24 -5.45
N GLU A 46 13.15 3.21 -6.76
CA GLU A 46 13.65 4.32 -7.55
C GLU A 46 12.80 5.58 -7.33
N ILE A 47 11.49 5.42 -7.36
CA ILE A 47 10.59 6.55 -7.15
C ILE A 47 10.79 7.16 -5.76
N MET A 48 10.90 6.32 -4.75
CA MET A 48 11.00 6.78 -3.38
C MET A 48 12.43 7.09 -2.97
N GLN A 49 13.39 6.78 -3.83
CA GLN A 49 14.82 6.97 -3.54
C GLN A 49 15.23 6.22 -2.28
N MET A 50 14.83 4.96 -2.25
CA MET A 50 15.12 4.06 -1.14
C MET A 50 15.69 2.77 -1.72
N SER A 51 16.26 1.92 -0.87
CA SER A 51 16.79 0.67 -1.33
C SER A 51 15.66 -0.35 -1.49
N ASP A 52 15.91 -1.36 -2.35
CA ASP A 52 14.95 -2.44 -2.54
C ASP A 52 14.63 -3.12 -1.22
N LYS A 53 15.65 -3.29 -0.38
CA LYS A 53 15.48 -3.94 0.90
C LYS A 53 14.53 -3.17 1.80
N GLN A 54 14.70 -1.85 1.83
CA GLN A 54 13.81 -1.01 2.63
C GLN A 54 12.38 -1.09 2.12
N ILE A 55 12.22 -1.05 0.81
CA ILE A 55 10.90 -1.13 0.21
C ILE A 55 10.26 -2.48 0.56
N GLY A 56 11.01 -3.57 0.39
CA GLY A 56 10.49 -4.88 0.71
C GLY A 56 10.08 -5.01 2.17
N ARG A 57 10.91 -4.46 3.06
CA ARG A 57 10.61 -4.53 4.48
C ARG A 57 9.32 -3.79 4.81
N ILE A 58 9.13 -2.62 4.22
CA ILE A 58 7.93 -1.83 4.47
C ILE A 58 6.71 -2.54 3.92
N ILE A 59 6.83 -3.07 2.72
CA ILE A 59 5.69 -3.74 2.09
C ILE A 59 5.29 -4.98 2.89
N HIS A 60 6.25 -5.75 3.38
CA HIS A 60 5.92 -6.91 4.19
C HIS A 60 5.36 -6.52 5.55
N ARG A 61 5.97 -5.53 6.18
CA ARG A 61 5.55 -5.15 7.52
C ARG A 61 4.14 -4.60 7.55
N TYR A 62 3.81 -3.74 6.60
CA TYR A 62 2.51 -3.07 6.62
C TYR A 62 1.52 -3.70 5.65
N GLY A 63 2.03 -4.32 4.58
CA GLY A 63 1.15 -4.86 3.57
C GLY A 63 0.58 -6.22 3.90
N ASP A 64 1.39 -7.10 4.49
CA ASP A 64 0.92 -8.44 4.80
C ASP A 64 -0.31 -8.44 5.69
N PRO A 65 -0.35 -7.65 6.78
CA PRO A 65 -1.57 -7.60 7.58
C PRO A 65 -2.77 -7.11 6.79
N LEU A 66 -2.57 -6.19 5.87
CA LEU A 66 -3.68 -5.67 5.08
C LEU A 66 -4.22 -6.72 4.13
N LEU A 67 -3.34 -7.52 3.55
CA LEU A 67 -3.78 -8.59 2.67
C LEU A 67 -4.59 -9.62 3.44
N ILE A 68 -4.18 -9.92 4.65
CA ILE A 68 -4.93 -10.85 5.49
C ILE A 68 -6.30 -10.28 5.83
N MET A 69 -6.36 -9.01 6.18
CA MET A 69 -7.65 -8.36 6.47
C MET A 69 -8.56 -8.40 5.26
N LEU A 70 -7.99 -8.10 4.09
CA LEU A 70 -8.77 -8.07 2.87
C LEU A 70 -9.33 -9.45 2.56
N ALA A 71 -8.52 -10.48 2.76
CA ALA A 71 -8.97 -11.84 2.52
C ALA A 71 -10.08 -12.25 3.47
N LYS A 72 -10.01 -11.79 4.72
CA LYS A 72 -11.02 -12.15 5.70
C LYS A 72 -12.33 -11.42 5.54
N SER A 73 -12.30 -10.29 4.86
CA SER A 73 -13.51 -9.49 4.73
C SER A 73 -14.44 -9.97 3.63
N ARG A 74 -14.10 -11.07 2.97
CA ARG A 74 -14.91 -11.60 1.87
C ARG A 74 -16.02 -12.52 2.34
#